data_c924777c7898236298defdbd5b1fc468
#
_entry.id   c924777c7898236298defdbd5b1fc468
#
_cell.length_a   1.000
_cell.length_b   1.000
_cell.length_c   1.000
_cell.angle_alpha   90.00
_cell.angle_beta   90.00
_cell.angle_gamma   90.00
#
_symmetry.space_group_name_H-M   'P 1'
#
loop_
_entity.id
_entity.type
_entity.pdbx_description
1 polymer ?
#
loop_
_entity_poly.entity_id
_entity_poly.type
_entity_poly.pdbx_seq_one_letter_code
_entity_poly.pdbx_strand_id
1 'polypeptide(L)'
;RTANIVGGGDWSYKRLIPDAIKSFTTNKTLIVRNPNFTRQWLFVLEPLKGYLVLAKKQYGKLNKFSSNWNFGANSEISVIEIVKLAIKFWEKSKYKIVKNKKFIEQKNILLNMSKTNKYLKWRAIYNTKKSIRLTIKWYFDVAKNNKKPSEVTNEQIESYMKLANLK
;
A
#
# COMPACT_ATOMS: atom_id res chain seq x y z
N ARG A 1 6.97 5.14 -12.22
CA ARG A 1 7.02 5.54 -10.79
C ARG A 1 5.74 5.12 -10.10
N THR A 2 5.85 4.70 -8.84
CA THR A 2 4.67 4.32 -8.03
C THR A 2 4.64 5.12 -6.73
N ALA A 3 3.43 5.29 -6.19
CA ALA A 3 3.25 5.68 -4.79
C ALA A 3 3.77 4.56 -3.85
N ASN A 4 3.59 4.73 -2.54
CA ASN A 4 3.96 3.68 -1.59
C ASN A 4 3.13 2.42 -1.87
N ILE A 5 3.81 1.30 -2.09
CA ILE A 5 3.16 0.01 -2.34
C ILE A 5 3.02 -0.74 -1.02
N VAL A 6 1.85 -1.37 -0.82
CA VAL A 6 1.56 -2.20 0.34
C VAL A 6 0.91 -3.52 -0.08
N GLY A 7 1.22 -4.56 0.68
CA GLY A 7 0.69 -5.90 0.50
C GLY A 7 1.16 -6.79 1.65
N GLY A 8 0.62 -7.98 1.75
CA GLY A 8 1.08 -8.97 2.71
C GLY A 8 2.49 -9.47 2.40
N GLY A 9 3.22 -9.96 3.42
CA GLY A 9 4.52 -10.59 3.26
C GLY A 9 5.73 -9.64 3.15
N ASP A 10 5.56 -8.33 3.23
CA ASP A 10 6.67 -7.38 3.35
C ASP A 10 7.15 -7.32 4.81
N TRP A 11 8.38 -7.76 5.06
CA TRP A 11 9.04 -7.71 6.38
C TRP A 11 10.22 -6.74 6.40
N SER A 12 10.27 -5.83 5.44
CA SER A 12 11.37 -4.85 5.32
C SER A 12 11.46 -3.95 6.55
N TYR A 13 12.69 -3.76 7.02
CA TYR A 13 12.99 -2.92 8.16
C TYR A 13 12.78 -1.42 7.86
N LYS A 14 12.40 -0.65 8.87
CA LYS A 14 12.14 0.80 8.81
C LYS A 14 10.98 1.19 7.89
N ARG A 15 10.02 0.29 7.68
CA ARG A 15 8.76 0.58 6.99
C ARG A 15 7.60 0.56 7.97
N LEU A 16 6.69 1.52 7.83
CA LEU A 16 5.61 1.76 8.80
C LEU A 16 4.77 0.50 9.10
N ILE A 17 4.25 -0.18 8.08
CA ILE A 17 3.37 -1.33 8.29
C ILE A 17 4.12 -2.54 8.82
N PRO A 18 5.23 -3.00 8.22
CA PRO A 18 6.05 -4.06 8.80
C PRO A 18 6.48 -3.79 10.26
N ASP A 19 6.93 -2.59 10.56
CA ASP A 19 7.33 -2.22 11.92
C ASP A 19 6.15 -2.23 12.91
N ALA A 20 4.96 -1.77 12.47
CA ALA A 20 3.75 -1.83 13.27
C ALA A 20 3.33 -3.27 13.56
N ILE A 21 3.27 -4.11 12.53
CA ILE A 21 2.91 -5.53 12.67
C ILE A 21 3.89 -6.24 13.62
N LYS A 22 5.20 -6.06 13.39
CA LYS A 22 6.24 -6.66 14.23
C LYS A 22 6.11 -6.22 15.69
N SER A 23 5.84 -4.93 15.92
CA SER A 23 5.63 -4.42 17.29
C SER A 23 4.39 -5.04 17.94
N PHE A 24 3.29 -5.14 17.22
CA PHE A 24 2.02 -5.64 17.74
C PHE A 24 2.03 -7.15 17.98
N THR A 25 2.65 -7.93 17.11
CA THR A 25 2.79 -9.39 17.29
C THR A 25 3.72 -9.76 18.45
N THR A 26 4.68 -8.88 18.80
CA THR A 26 5.62 -9.09 19.91
C THR A 26 5.24 -8.30 21.18
N ASN A 27 4.02 -7.73 21.26
CA ASN A 27 3.54 -6.91 22.38
C ASN A 27 4.47 -5.71 22.71
N LYS A 28 5.19 -5.18 21.71
CA LYS A 28 6.05 -4.01 21.87
C LYS A 28 5.31 -2.73 21.48
N THR A 29 5.75 -1.62 22.07
CA THR A 29 5.22 -0.29 21.72
C THR A 29 5.77 0.16 20.37
N LEU A 30 4.90 0.48 19.42
CA LEU A 30 5.30 1.06 18.13
C LEU A 30 5.75 2.50 18.32
N ILE A 31 6.93 2.85 17.77
CA ILE A 31 7.42 4.24 17.76
C ILE A 31 7.00 4.92 16.47
N VAL A 32 6.17 5.96 16.59
CA VAL A 32 5.68 6.77 15.48
C VAL A 32 6.40 8.11 15.45
N ARG A 33 7.10 8.43 14.36
CA ARG A 33 7.94 9.63 14.28
C ARG A 33 7.22 10.84 13.69
N ASN A 34 6.55 10.67 12.56
CA ASN A 34 5.92 11.75 11.78
C ASN A 34 4.41 11.48 11.61
N PRO A 35 3.59 11.58 12.68
CA PRO A 35 2.19 11.10 12.68
C PRO A 35 1.31 11.79 11.64
N ASN A 36 1.59 13.06 11.32
CA ASN A 36 0.77 13.89 10.42
C ASN A 36 1.25 13.87 8.97
N PHE A 37 2.29 13.10 8.64
CA PHE A 37 2.75 12.97 7.26
C PHE A 37 1.77 12.14 6.46
N THR A 38 1.41 12.59 5.26
CA THR A 38 0.46 11.92 4.39
C THR A 38 1.16 11.33 3.17
N ARG A 39 0.68 10.19 2.73
CA ARG A 39 1.16 9.49 1.54
C ARG A 39 -0.01 8.83 0.81
N GLN A 40 0.13 8.69 -0.49
CA GLN A 40 -0.67 7.76 -1.27
C GLN A 40 -0.14 6.34 -1.06
N TRP A 41 -1.03 5.38 -0.86
CA TRP A 41 -0.70 3.98 -0.70
C TRP A 41 -1.51 3.13 -1.66
N LEU A 42 -0.81 2.32 -2.45
CA LEU A 42 -1.39 1.41 -3.42
C LEU A 42 -1.30 -0.03 -2.93
N PHE A 43 -2.38 -0.77 -3.07
CA PHE A 43 -2.30 -2.23 -2.94
C PHE A 43 -1.43 -2.79 -4.07
N VAL A 44 -0.61 -3.79 -3.75
CA VAL A 44 0.44 -4.29 -4.66
C VAL A 44 -0.09 -4.71 -6.05
N LEU A 45 -1.31 -5.19 -6.15
CA LEU A 45 -1.91 -5.60 -7.42
C LEU A 45 -2.27 -4.40 -8.33
N GLU A 46 -2.42 -3.21 -7.78
CA GLU A 46 -2.74 -2.00 -8.55
C GLU A 46 -1.60 -1.59 -9.51
N PRO A 47 -0.36 -1.39 -9.02
CA PRO A 47 0.73 -1.07 -9.93
C PRO A 47 1.08 -2.24 -10.87
N LEU A 48 0.93 -3.50 -10.43
CA LEU A 48 1.13 -4.66 -11.31
C LEU A 48 0.16 -4.64 -12.49
N LYS A 49 -1.13 -4.40 -12.24
CA LYS A 49 -2.12 -4.17 -13.31
C LYS A 49 -1.70 -3.00 -14.20
N GLY A 50 -1.21 -1.90 -13.60
CA GLY A 50 -0.73 -0.73 -14.34
C GLY A 50 0.43 -1.06 -15.28
N TYR A 51 1.38 -1.87 -14.83
CA TYR A 51 2.51 -2.32 -15.65
C TYR A 51 2.06 -3.22 -16.81
N LEU A 52 1.11 -4.13 -16.57
CA LEU A 52 0.54 -4.97 -17.64
C LEU A 52 -0.19 -4.12 -18.70
N VAL A 53 -0.98 -3.13 -18.27
CA VAL A 53 -1.64 -2.18 -19.17
C VAL A 53 -0.61 -1.40 -19.98
N LEU A 54 0.46 -0.91 -19.35
CA LEU A 54 1.54 -0.19 -20.05
C LEU A 54 2.25 -1.09 -21.03
N ALA A 55 2.65 -2.31 -20.64
CA ALA A 55 3.31 -3.28 -21.51
C ALA A 55 2.45 -3.60 -22.76
N LYS A 56 1.14 -3.86 -22.55
CA LYS A 56 0.19 -4.07 -23.67
C LYS A 56 0.12 -2.86 -24.61
N LYS A 57 0.17 -1.64 -24.07
CA LYS A 57 0.15 -0.40 -24.89
C LYS A 57 1.47 -0.18 -25.65
N GLN A 58 2.59 -0.59 -25.06
CA GLN A 58 3.90 -0.49 -25.71
C GLN A 58 4.09 -1.53 -26.81
N TYR A 59 3.43 -2.68 -26.71
CA TYR A 59 3.50 -3.72 -27.74
C TYR A 59 3.05 -3.17 -29.09
N GLY A 60 3.95 -3.16 -30.07
CA GLY A 60 3.72 -2.59 -31.41
C GLY A 60 3.66 -1.06 -31.49
N LYS A 61 3.80 -0.32 -30.39
CA LYS A 61 3.74 1.17 -30.34
C LYS A 61 4.77 1.76 -29.36
N LEU A 62 5.97 1.21 -29.34
CA LEU A 62 7.04 1.56 -28.37
C LEU A 62 7.27 3.06 -28.27
N ASN A 63 7.47 3.77 -29.39
CA ASN A 63 7.81 5.19 -29.39
C ASN A 63 6.74 6.08 -28.76
N LYS A 64 5.47 5.67 -28.79
CA LYS A 64 4.36 6.47 -28.25
C LYS A 64 4.25 6.37 -26.72
N PHE A 65 4.60 5.22 -26.13
CA PHE A 65 4.43 4.94 -24.72
C PHE A 65 5.74 4.82 -23.94
N SER A 66 6.90 4.94 -24.63
CA SER A 66 8.23 4.94 -24.02
C SER A 66 8.49 6.28 -23.32
N SER A 67 7.95 6.41 -22.12
CA SER A 67 8.11 7.62 -21.30
C SER A 67 7.81 7.34 -19.81
N ASN A 68 7.97 8.36 -18.97
CA ASN A 68 7.67 8.26 -17.55
C ASN A 68 6.17 8.18 -17.27
N TRP A 69 5.76 7.23 -16.44
CA TRP A 69 4.38 7.02 -16.00
C TRP A 69 4.31 6.97 -14.48
N ASN A 70 3.27 7.61 -13.91
CA ASN A 70 3.01 7.61 -12.48
C ASN A 70 1.79 6.72 -12.18
N PHE A 71 1.93 5.85 -11.17
CA PHE A 71 0.85 5.04 -10.64
C PHE A 71 0.67 5.39 -9.16
N GLY A 72 -0.44 6.02 -8.83
CA GLY A 72 -0.75 6.49 -7.48
C GLY A 72 -2.21 6.21 -7.11
N ALA A 73 -2.53 6.34 -5.84
CA ALA A 73 -3.91 6.24 -5.36
C ALA A 73 -4.65 7.58 -5.52
N ASN A 74 -5.98 7.53 -5.56
CA ASN A 74 -6.81 8.72 -5.66
C ASN A 74 -6.95 9.50 -4.35
N SER A 75 -6.39 8.97 -3.26
CA SER A 75 -6.45 9.56 -1.92
C SER A 75 -5.15 9.33 -1.17
N GLU A 76 -4.92 10.13 -0.17
CA GLU A 76 -3.83 9.99 0.79
C GLU A 76 -4.36 9.66 2.18
N ILE A 77 -3.49 9.20 3.05
CA ILE A 77 -3.78 8.91 4.46
C ILE A 77 -2.57 9.28 5.31
N SER A 78 -2.82 9.77 6.50
CA SER A 78 -1.74 10.10 7.44
C SER A 78 -1.17 8.84 8.12
N VAL A 79 0.09 8.94 8.55
CA VAL A 79 0.76 7.88 9.31
C VAL A 79 -0.06 7.45 10.53
N ILE A 80 -0.60 8.43 11.27
CA ILE A 80 -1.37 8.11 12.48
C ILE A 80 -2.69 7.39 12.18
N GLU A 81 -3.35 7.69 11.06
CA GLU A 81 -4.56 6.97 10.65
C GLU A 81 -4.26 5.52 10.30
N ILE A 82 -3.11 5.24 9.66
CA ILE A 82 -2.67 3.86 9.39
C ILE A 82 -2.45 3.10 10.69
N VAL A 83 -1.76 3.70 11.65
CA VAL A 83 -1.53 3.10 12.97
C VAL A 83 -2.85 2.81 13.69
N LYS A 84 -3.80 3.75 13.67
CA LYS A 84 -5.13 3.56 14.25
C LYS A 84 -5.93 2.45 13.54
N LEU A 85 -5.80 2.31 12.23
CA LEU A 85 -6.40 1.20 11.49
C LEU A 85 -5.78 -0.14 11.89
N ALA A 86 -4.46 -0.20 12.08
CA ALA A 86 -3.79 -1.44 12.48
C ALA A 86 -4.17 -1.87 13.92
N ILE A 87 -4.26 -0.92 14.85
CA ILE A 87 -4.66 -1.20 16.24
C ILE A 87 -6.06 -1.82 16.32
N LYS A 88 -6.97 -1.51 15.42
CA LYS A 88 -8.31 -2.14 15.40
C LYS A 88 -8.27 -3.66 15.22
N PHE A 89 -7.20 -4.21 14.65
CA PHE A 89 -6.99 -5.65 14.53
C PHE A 89 -6.21 -6.24 15.72
N TRP A 90 -5.41 -5.43 16.40
CA TRP A 90 -4.59 -5.82 17.56
C TRP A 90 -4.94 -4.97 18.77
N GLU A 91 -6.09 -5.23 19.41
CA GLU A 91 -6.72 -4.39 20.46
C GLU A 91 -5.81 -3.98 21.62
N LYS A 92 -4.85 -4.82 22.03
CA LYS A 92 -3.92 -4.54 23.13
C LYS A 92 -2.66 -3.80 22.68
N SER A 93 -2.57 -3.40 21.42
CA SER A 93 -1.35 -2.77 20.85
C SER A 93 -1.21 -1.32 21.28
N LYS A 94 0.04 -0.91 21.50
CA LYS A 94 0.39 0.43 21.97
C LYS A 94 1.29 1.13 20.95
N TYR A 95 1.17 2.45 20.86
CA TYR A 95 2.12 3.28 20.13
C TYR A 95 2.52 4.50 20.95
N LYS A 96 3.71 5.05 20.66
CA LYS A 96 4.22 6.28 21.23
C LYS A 96 4.69 7.21 20.12
N ILE A 97 4.26 8.45 20.15
CA ILE A 97 4.73 9.48 19.24
C ILE A 97 6.03 10.07 19.78
N VAL A 98 7.08 10.08 18.93
CA VAL A 98 8.37 10.66 19.28
C VAL A 98 8.70 11.73 18.23
N LYS A 99 8.93 12.96 18.69
CA LYS A 99 9.37 14.05 17.81
C LYS A 99 10.78 13.77 17.31
N ASN A 100 10.95 13.69 16.00
CA ASN A 100 12.27 13.54 15.39
C ASN A 100 12.69 14.86 14.75
N LYS A 101 13.71 15.51 15.32
CA LYS A 101 14.24 16.79 14.83
C LYS A 101 15.27 16.64 13.69
N LYS A 102 15.74 15.41 13.41
CA LYS A 102 16.91 15.17 12.54
C LYS A 102 16.59 14.85 11.08
N PHE A 103 15.37 14.57 10.70
CA PHE A 103 15.04 14.21 9.33
C PHE A 103 14.11 15.24 8.68
N ILE A 104 14.63 15.90 7.65
CA ILE A 104 13.84 16.76 6.76
C ILE A 104 13.20 15.83 5.72
N GLU A 105 12.02 15.34 6.01
CA GLU A 105 11.22 14.57 5.06
C GLU A 105 10.03 15.44 4.60
N GLN A 106 9.69 15.39 3.31
CA GLN A 106 8.53 16.13 2.80
C GLN A 106 7.25 15.62 3.48
N LYS A 107 6.47 16.57 4.02
CA LYS A 107 5.23 16.27 4.74
C LYS A 107 4.22 15.54 3.86
N ASN A 108 4.04 16.00 2.63
CA ASN A 108 3.09 15.43 1.67
C ASN A 108 3.83 15.07 0.38
N ILE A 109 3.66 13.86 -0.10
CA ILE A 109 4.18 13.40 -1.39
C ILE A 109 3.02 12.81 -2.19
N LEU A 110 2.67 13.51 -3.28
CA LEU A 110 1.57 13.13 -4.16
C LEU A 110 2.09 12.96 -5.59
N LEU A 111 1.71 11.88 -6.23
CA LEU A 111 1.97 11.65 -7.64
C LEU A 111 0.81 12.18 -8.47
N ASN A 112 1.12 13.02 -9.45
CA ASN A 112 0.15 13.43 -10.46
C ASN A 112 -0.05 12.29 -11.47
N MET A 113 -1.29 11.81 -11.60
CA MET A 113 -1.67 10.69 -12.47
C MET A 113 -2.47 11.11 -13.69
N SER A 114 -2.59 12.40 -13.98
CA SER A 114 -3.39 12.90 -15.11
C SER A 114 -2.98 12.26 -16.43
N LYS A 115 -1.67 12.11 -16.67
CA LYS A 115 -1.14 11.44 -17.85
C LYS A 115 -1.54 9.98 -17.92
N THR A 116 -1.35 9.21 -16.85
CA THR A 116 -1.68 7.80 -16.75
C THR A 116 -3.19 7.58 -16.95
N ASN A 117 -4.01 8.39 -16.30
CA ASN A 117 -5.46 8.34 -16.44
C ASN A 117 -5.91 8.63 -17.88
N LYS A 118 -5.32 9.66 -18.52
CA LYS A 118 -5.70 10.08 -19.87
C LYS A 118 -5.31 9.07 -20.94
N TYR A 119 -4.07 8.60 -20.92
CA TYR A 119 -3.50 7.82 -22.03
C TYR A 119 -3.53 6.30 -21.81
N LEU A 120 -3.33 5.83 -20.57
CA LEU A 120 -3.43 4.41 -20.26
C LEU A 120 -4.84 3.98 -19.87
N LYS A 121 -5.74 4.95 -19.56
CA LYS A 121 -7.07 4.68 -19.00
C LYS A 121 -7.01 3.82 -17.73
N TRP A 122 -5.90 3.93 -17.00
CA TRP A 122 -5.68 3.22 -15.76
C TRP A 122 -6.04 4.08 -14.56
N ARG A 123 -6.74 3.49 -13.61
CA ARG A 123 -7.01 4.04 -12.28
C ARG A 123 -6.92 2.92 -11.26
N ALA A 124 -6.51 3.27 -10.05
CA ALA A 124 -6.57 2.35 -8.93
C ALA A 124 -8.02 1.96 -8.63
N ILE A 125 -8.27 0.68 -8.41
CA ILE A 125 -9.57 0.11 -8.05
C ILE A 125 -9.83 0.34 -6.57
N TYR A 126 -8.81 0.09 -5.74
CA TYR A 126 -8.89 0.31 -4.31
C TYR A 126 -8.42 1.72 -3.94
N ASN A 127 -9.14 2.37 -3.05
CA ASN A 127 -8.64 3.57 -2.40
C ASN A 127 -7.56 3.21 -1.37
N THR A 128 -6.80 4.21 -0.94
CA THR A 128 -5.71 4.06 0.03
C THR A 128 -6.16 3.33 1.31
N LYS A 129 -7.31 3.67 1.86
CA LYS A 129 -7.82 3.05 3.09
C LYS A 129 -8.13 1.57 2.91
N LYS A 130 -8.69 1.16 1.78
CA LYS A 130 -8.94 -0.25 1.44
C LYS A 130 -7.63 -1.01 1.28
N SER A 131 -6.64 -0.43 0.58
CA SER A 131 -5.30 -0.99 0.40
C SER A 131 -4.62 -1.30 1.74
N ILE A 132 -4.64 -0.35 2.67
CA ILE A 132 -4.10 -0.51 4.02
C ILE A 132 -4.84 -1.61 4.80
N ARG A 133 -6.18 -1.61 4.76
CA ARG A 133 -6.99 -2.62 5.47
C ARG A 133 -6.73 -4.03 4.96
N LEU A 134 -6.65 -4.24 3.66
CA LEU A 134 -6.33 -5.55 3.07
C LEU A 134 -4.96 -6.04 3.50
N THR A 135 -3.96 -5.14 3.50
CA THR A 135 -2.61 -5.46 3.95
C THR A 135 -2.59 -5.85 5.42
N ILE A 136 -3.19 -5.04 6.30
CA ILE A 136 -3.25 -5.32 7.74
C ILE A 136 -3.99 -6.64 8.00
N LYS A 137 -5.12 -6.86 7.32
CA LYS A 137 -5.89 -8.10 7.44
C LYS A 137 -5.07 -9.32 7.04
N TRP A 138 -4.25 -9.26 6.00
CA TRP A 138 -3.36 -10.34 5.59
C TRP A 138 -2.44 -10.75 6.76
N TYR A 139 -1.76 -9.78 7.38
CA TYR A 139 -0.88 -10.07 8.52
C TYR A 139 -1.65 -10.61 9.73
N PHE A 140 -2.85 -10.10 9.99
CA PHE A 140 -3.69 -10.58 11.07
C PHE A 140 -4.12 -12.03 10.84
N ASP A 141 -4.59 -12.37 9.65
CA ASP A 141 -5.03 -13.71 9.30
C ASP A 141 -3.88 -14.73 9.42
N VAL A 142 -2.67 -14.36 8.99
CA VAL A 142 -1.49 -15.22 9.12
C VAL A 142 -1.00 -15.33 10.57
N ALA A 143 -0.92 -14.20 11.31
CA ALA A 143 -0.31 -14.18 12.63
C ALA A 143 -1.24 -14.60 13.77
N LYS A 144 -2.56 -14.41 13.62
CA LYS A 144 -3.56 -14.71 14.67
C LYS A 144 -4.50 -15.84 14.32
N ASN A 145 -4.91 -15.93 13.05
CA ASN A 145 -5.84 -16.95 12.60
C ASN A 145 -5.11 -18.19 12.03
N ASN A 146 -3.77 -18.22 12.06
CA ASN A 146 -2.92 -19.31 11.60
C ASN A 146 -3.21 -19.75 10.14
N LYS A 147 -3.73 -18.84 9.31
CA LYS A 147 -3.94 -19.12 7.89
C LYS A 147 -2.60 -19.21 7.16
N LYS A 148 -2.52 -20.03 6.14
CA LYS A 148 -1.34 -20.11 5.28
C LYS A 148 -1.20 -18.79 4.48
N PRO A 149 0.01 -18.21 4.40
CA PRO A 149 0.24 -16.99 3.61
C PRO A 149 -0.24 -17.09 2.16
N SER A 150 -0.05 -18.26 1.53
CA SER A 150 -0.49 -18.52 0.15
C SER A 150 -2.02 -18.48 0.01
N GLU A 151 -2.76 -19.03 0.96
CA GLU A 151 -4.23 -19.02 0.95
C GLU A 151 -4.77 -17.59 1.00
N VAL A 152 -4.30 -16.79 1.98
CA VAL A 152 -4.73 -15.40 2.13
C VAL A 152 -4.34 -14.56 0.90
N THR A 153 -3.16 -14.82 0.33
CA THR A 153 -2.69 -14.12 -0.88
C THR A 153 -3.57 -14.46 -2.08
N ASN A 154 -3.89 -15.74 -2.29
CA ASN A 154 -4.74 -16.18 -3.40
C ASN A 154 -6.16 -15.62 -3.27
N GLU A 155 -6.76 -15.64 -2.05
CA GLU A 155 -8.06 -15.01 -1.79
C GLU A 155 -8.07 -13.52 -2.21
N GLN A 156 -6.98 -12.79 -1.92
CA GLN A 156 -6.85 -11.38 -2.29
C GLN A 156 -6.65 -11.18 -3.79
N ILE A 157 -5.88 -12.03 -4.46
CA ILE A 157 -5.67 -12.00 -5.91
C ILE A 157 -7.00 -12.25 -6.62
N GLU A 158 -7.72 -13.32 -6.27
CA GLU A 158 -9.00 -13.66 -6.89
C GLU A 158 -10.04 -12.54 -6.71
N SER A 159 -10.15 -11.99 -5.50
CA SER A 159 -11.04 -10.86 -5.22
C SER A 159 -10.70 -9.64 -6.06
N TYR A 160 -9.41 -9.35 -6.22
CA TYR A 160 -8.94 -8.24 -7.04
C TYR A 160 -9.21 -8.48 -8.53
N MET A 161 -8.91 -9.67 -9.04
CA MET A 161 -9.13 -10.03 -10.45
C MET A 161 -10.60 -9.91 -10.84
N LYS A 162 -11.52 -10.37 -9.98
CA LYS A 162 -12.98 -10.20 -10.19
C LYS A 162 -13.36 -8.72 -10.34
N LEU A 163 -12.87 -7.86 -9.45
CA LEU A 163 -13.16 -6.41 -9.50
C LEU A 163 -12.48 -5.71 -10.68
N ALA A 164 -11.33 -6.20 -11.10
CA ALA A 164 -10.57 -5.66 -12.21
C ALA A 164 -11.08 -6.14 -13.58
N ASN A 165 -12.07 -7.02 -13.61
CA ASN A 165 -12.54 -7.73 -14.82
C ASN A 165 -11.39 -8.41 -15.59
N LEU A 166 -10.43 -8.98 -14.84
CA LEU A 166 -9.33 -9.77 -15.37
C LEU A 166 -9.75 -11.26 -15.35
N LYS A 167 -9.75 -11.88 -16.53
CA LYS A 167 -9.95 -13.31 -16.69
C LYS A 167 -8.61 -14.01 -16.81
#